data_b2623bba74d31da084fa30b5f4f2e947
#
_entry.id   b2623bba74d31da084fa30b5f4f2e947
#
_cell.length_a   1.000
_cell.length_b   1.000
_cell.length_c   1.000
_cell.angle_alpha   90.00
_cell.angle_beta   90.00
_cell.angle_gamma   90.00
#
_symmetry.space_group_name_H-M   'P 1'
#
loop_
_entity.id
_entity.type
_entity.pdbx_description
1 polymer ?
#
loop_
_entity_poly.entity_id
_entity_poly.type
_entity_poly.pdbx_seq_one_letter_code
_entity_poly.pdbx_strand_id
1 'polypeptide(L)' 'MVYVFLAEGFEELEALAPVDILRRGGIEVKTVGIGSKVVKGSHNVSVECDFEENEAIKDENLLAVILPGGMPGT' A
#
# COMPACT_ATOMS: atom_id res chain seq x y z
N MET A 1 -8.01 0.10 11.16
CA MET A 1 -7.08 -0.53 10.22
C MET A 1 -7.32 -0.04 8.81
N VAL A 2 -6.27 0.38 8.15
CA VAL A 2 -6.33 0.84 6.76
C VAL A 2 -5.36 0.01 5.92
N TYR A 3 -5.80 -0.46 4.76
CA TYR A 3 -4.93 -1.14 3.81
C TYR A 3 -4.59 -0.20 2.66
N VAL A 4 -3.32 -0.15 2.29
CA VAL A 4 -2.84 0.57 1.11
C VAL A 4 -2.32 -0.48 0.13
N PHE A 5 -2.97 -0.60 -1.01
CA PHE A 5 -2.60 -1.60 -2.03
C PHE A 5 -1.61 -0.99 -3.01
N LEU A 6 -0.48 -1.67 -3.21
CA LEU A 6 0.59 -1.22 -4.09
C LEU A 6 0.75 -2.20 -5.25
N ALA A 7 0.55 -1.70 -6.47
CA ALA A 7 0.81 -2.45 -7.70
C ALA A 7 2.07 -1.89 -8.35
N GLU A 8 2.73 -2.69 -9.17
CA GLU A 8 3.92 -2.23 -9.90
C GLU A 8 3.60 -0.96 -10.69
N GLY A 9 4.50 0.01 -10.62
CA GLY A 9 4.29 1.30 -11.26
C GLY A 9 3.56 2.32 -10.41
N PHE A 10 3.28 2.00 -9.13
CA PHE A 10 2.59 2.94 -8.25
C PHE A 10 3.38 4.23 -8.06
N GLU A 11 2.68 5.31 -7.75
CA GLU A 11 3.31 6.59 -7.46
C GLU A 11 3.80 6.58 -6.00
N GLU A 12 5.12 6.57 -5.81
CA GLU A 12 5.71 6.39 -4.47
C GLU A 12 5.23 7.43 -3.48
N LEU A 13 5.26 8.70 -3.86
CA LEU A 13 4.89 9.76 -2.94
C LEU A 13 3.41 9.70 -2.58
N GLU A 14 2.55 9.44 -3.56
CA GLU A 14 1.10 9.35 -3.32
C GLU A 14 0.74 8.14 -2.46
N ALA A 15 1.53 7.07 -2.56
CA ALA A 15 1.28 5.86 -1.81
C ALA A 15 1.80 5.97 -0.37
N LEU A 16 3.02 6.46 -0.21
CA LEU A 16 3.71 6.40 1.08
C LEU A 16 3.40 7.60 1.98
N ALA A 17 3.04 8.75 1.42
CA ALA A 17 2.68 9.90 2.23
C ALA A 17 1.45 9.64 3.11
N PRO A 18 0.35 9.06 2.58
CA PRO A 18 -0.78 8.70 3.45
C PRO A 18 -0.39 7.68 4.52
N VAL A 19 0.45 6.70 4.19
CA VAL A 19 0.91 5.70 5.17
C VAL A 19 1.61 6.40 6.33
N ASP A 20 2.54 7.29 6.02
CA ASP A 20 3.30 8.02 7.03
C ASP A 20 2.37 8.89 7.89
N ILE A 21 1.51 9.66 7.24
CA ILE A 21 0.62 10.59 7.94
C ILE A 21 -0.34 9.84 8.87
N LEU A 22 -0.94 8.77 8.38
CA LEU A 22 -1.89 8.00 9.18
C LEU A 22 -1.21 7.31 10.36
N ARG A 23 0.00 6.76 10.15
CA ARG A 23 0.75 6.15 11.23
C ARG A 23 1.13 7.15 12.30
N ARG A 24 1.50 8.37 11.91
CA ARG A 24 1.81 9.45 12.84
C ARG A 24 0.59 9.84 13.67
N GLY A 25 -0.60 9.70 13.07
CA GLY A 25 -1.86 9.94 13.77
C GLY A 25 -2.35 8.80 14.63
N GLY A 26 -1.57 7.73 14.75
CA GLY A 26 -1.95 6.59 15.58
C GLY A 26 -2.87 5.60 14.90
N ILE A 27 -3.06 5.70 13.58
CA ILE A 27 -3.93 4.80 12.83
C ILE A 27 -3.09 3.62 12.32
N GLU A 28 -3.58 2.41 12.54
CA GLU A 28 -2.91 1.22 12.03
C GLU A 28 -3.10 1.13 10.53
N VAL A 29 -1.97 1.14 9.80
CA VAL A 29 -1.94 1.07 8.33
C VAL A 29 -1.04 -0.08 7.92
N LYS A 30 -1.51 -0.89 6.99
CA LYS A 30 -0.72 -1.98 6.41
C LYS A 30 -0.66 -1.81 4.91
N THR A 31 0.51 -2.06 4.34
CA THR A 31 0.69 -2.06 2.89
C THR A 31 0.50 -3.47 2.36
N VAL A 32 -0.15 -3.57 1.20
CA VAL A 32 -0.45 -4.85 0.56
C VAL A 32 0.08 -4.80 -0.88
N GLY A 33 1.00 -5.71 -1.20
CA GLY A 33 1.57 -5.79 -2.55
C GLY A 33 0.71 -6.64 -3.47
N ILE A 34 0.41 -6.12 -4.64
CA ILE A 34 -0.33 -6.84 -5.67
C ILE A 34 0.65 -7.58 -6.54
N GLY A 35 0.55 -8.91 -6.58
CA GLY A 35 1.41 -9.77 -7.37
C GLY A 35 2.74 -10.12 -6.71
N SER A 36 3.19 -9.36 -5.71
CA SER A 36 4.43 -9.61 -4.99
C SER A 36 4.43 -8.82 -3.70
N LYS A 37 5.16 -9.32 -2.72
CA LYS A 37 5.35 -8.60 -1.46
C LYS A 37 6.28 -7.41 -1.62
N VAL A 38 7.20 -7.47 -2.58
CA VAL A 38 8.08 -6.36 -2.93
C VAL A 38 7.59 -5.76 -4.24
N VAL A 39 7.22 -4.49 -4.21
CA VAL A 39 6.63 -3.81 -5.37
C VAL A 39 7.48 -2.60 -5.73
N LYS A 40 7.75 -2.45 -7.02
CA LYS A 40 8.55 -1.33 -7.53
C LYS A 40 7.62 -0.23 -8.02
N GLY A 41 7.84 0.98 -7.54
CA GLY A 41 7.09 2.15 -7.96
C GLY A 41 7.58 2.71 -9.29
N SER A 42 6.90 3.73 -9.76
CA SER A 42 7.17 4.35 -11.08
C SER A 42 8.55 5.01 -11.15
N HIS A 43 9.14 5.34 -10.01
CA HIS A 43 10.47 5.97 -9.94
C HIS A 43 11.55 4.99 -9.46
N ASN A 44 11.35 3.69 -9.69
CA ASN A 44 12.31 2.64 -9.35
C ASN A 44 12.58 2.44 -7.85
N VAL A 45 11.71 2.94 -7.00
CA VAL A 45 11.81 2.68 -5.56
C VAL A 45 11.08 1.38 -5.25
N SER A 46 11.81 0.39 -4.73
CA SER A 46 11.21 -0.88 -4.32
C SER A 46 10.73 -0.78 -2.87
N VAL A 47 9.50 -1.19 -2.64
CA VAL A 47 8.89 -1.15 -1.32
C VAL A 47 8.51 -2.57 -0.91
N GLU A 48 8.98 -2.99 0.26
CA GLU A 48 8.53 -4.25 0.85
C GLU A 48 7.22 -3.98 1.60
N CYS A 49 6.16 -4.62 1.15
CA CYS A 49 4.84 -4.45 1.76
C CYS A 49 4.69 -5.33 3.00
N ASP A 50 3.76 -4.99 3.85
CA ASP A 50 3.47 -5.79 5.03
C ASP A 50 2.89 -7.16 4.65
N PHE A 51 2.07 -7.19 3.59
CA PHE A 51 1.43 -8.40 3.09
C PHE A 51 1.50 -8.47 1.57
N GLU A 52 1.44 -9.69 1.04
CA GLU A 52 1.06 -9.91 -0.34
C GLU A 52 -0.47 -10.01 -0.40
N GLU A 53 -1.08 -9.74 -1.56
CA GLU A 53 -2.54 -9.67 -1.64
C GLU A 53 -3.26 -10.95 -1.18
N ASN A 54 -2.66 -12.12 -1.40
CA ASN A 54 -3.25 -13.37 -0.96
C ASN A 54 -3.08 -13.63 0.55
N GLU A 55 -2.24 -12.85 1.21
CA GLU A 55 -2.06 -12.90 2.65
C GLU A 55 -2.94 -11.89 3.38
N ALA A 56 -3.45 -10.90 2.66
CA ALA A 56 -4.28 -9.86 3.26
C ALA A 56 -5.61 -10.45 3.64
N ILE A 57 -5.85 -10.57 4.92
CA ILE A 57 -7.05 -11.17 5.47
C ILE A 57 -8.08 -10.07 5.69
N LYS A 58 -9.34 -10.36 5.42
CA LYS A 58 -10.43 -9.45 5.76
C LYS A 58 -10.44 -9.24 7.26
N ASP A 59 -10.23 -8.00 7.65
CA ASP A 59 -10.23 -7.61 9.05
C ASP A 59 -11.54 -6.90 9.34
N GLU A 60 -12.24 -7.34 10.37
CA GLU A 60 -13.51 -6.73 10.79
C GLU A 60 -13.32 -5.26 11.19
N ASN A 61 -12.09 -4.90 11.54
CA ASN A 61 -11.75 -3.52 11.91
C ASN A 61 -11.23 -2.70 10.73
N LEU A 62 -11.36 -3.21 9.52
CA LEU A 62 -10.90 -2.50 8.34
C LEU A 62 -11.81 -1.29 8.09
N LEU A 63 -11.21 -0.09 8.16
CA LEU A 63 -11.93 1.17 7.99
C LEU A 63 -11.93 1.64 6.55
N ALA A 64 -10.83 1.41 5.83
CA ALA A 64 -10.67 1.97 4.49
C ALA A 64 -9.61 1.21 3.71
N VAL A 65 -9.72 1.32 2.38
CA VAL A 65 -8.73 0.82 1.43
C VAL A 65 -8.30 1.99 0.58
N ILE A 66 -6.98 2.16 0.44
CA ILE A 66 -6.41 3.22 -0.38
C ILE A 66 -5.74 2.59 -1.59
N LEU A 67 -6.09 3.10 -2.78
CA LEU A 67 -5.52 2.65 -4.06
C LEU A 67 -4.77 3.82 -4.67
N PRO A 68 -3.46 3.93 -4.46
CA PRO A 68 -2.68 5.03 -5.02
C PRO A 68 -2.68 4.98 -6.55
N GLY A 69 -2.59 6.14 -7.17
CA GLY A 69 -2.43 6.23 -8.61
C GLY A 69 -1.06 5.78 -9.06
N GLY A 70 -0.85 5.76 -10.36
CA GLY A 70 0.42 5.40 -10.98
C GLY A 70 0.22 4.75 -12.33
N MET A 71 1.32 4.61 -13.05
CA MET A 71 1.34 3.99 -14.38
C MET A 71 2.34 2.85 -14.36
N PRO A 72 1.97 1.67 -14.79
CA PRO A 72 0.67 1.21 -15.27
C PRO A 72 -0.24 0.64 -14.17
N GLY A 73 0.00 0.97 -12.94
CA GLY A 73 -0.63 0.34 -11.79
C GLY A 73 -2.12 0.62 -11.61
N THR A 74 -2.66 1.53 -12.38
CA THR A 74 -4.10 1.84 -12.28
C THR A 74 -4.88 1.31 -13.48
#